data_543e44151323ccaceebd572dde1b5367
#
_entry.id   543e44151323ccaceebd572dde1b5367
#
_cell.length_a   1.000
_cell.length_b   1.000
_cell.length_c   1.000
_cell.angle_alpha   90.00
_cell.angle_beta   90.00
_cell.angle_gamma   90.00
#
_symmetry.space_group_name_H-M   'P 1'
#
loop_
_entity.id
_entity.type
_entity.pdbx_description
1 polymer ?
#
loop_
_entity_poly.entity_id
_entity_poly.type
_entity_poly.pdbx_seq_one_letter_code
_entity_poly.pdbx_strand_id
1 'polypeptide(L)'
;MFSNANSFKAKIKNISKDKGIPAQQVQQHYLIEQVLKLISTSSYRDSFIVKGGYLIGQMIGLDKRTTMDLDVTLKGTEMSRENLIDIFEEILCSKTDGFSFSVDKLEPIRQDDEYGGFSLKLNATFDTLKEVVFIDITTGDKITPREITYSMTSIFTNESIKIWTYNLETVLAEKLETIISRGLASTRPRDRYDLFTLYKLRKEEINLEVLKNALENTAEKRKSKETIYNWKEQVRGIEISDYQKELWIRYQLQFKYAKDISFDNSVQVIREIMQQIF
;
A
#
# COMPACT_ATOMS: atom_id res chain seq x y z
N MET A 1 25.71 -3.81 5.08
CA MET A 1 25.93 -2.35 5.20
C MET A 1 26.72 -1.85 4.02
N PHE A 2 26.40 -0.68 3.45
CA PHE A 2 27.09 -0.08 2.31
C PHE A 2 28.26 0.75 2.78
N SER A 3 29.36 0.75 2.03
CA SER A 3 30.56 1.56 2.36
C SER A 3 30.42 3.02 1.91
N ASN A 4 29.66 3.28 0.84
CA ASN A 4 29.43 4.61 0.25
C ASN A 4 28.24 4.58 -0.74
N ALA A 5 27.89 5.75 -1.27
CA ALA A 5 26.81 5.93 -2.26
C ALA A 5 26.98 5.06 -3.50
N ASN A 6 28.21 4.88 -3.99
CA ASN A 6 28.44 4.07 -5.18
C ASN A 6 28.17 2.59 -4.93
N SER A 7 28.57 2.05 -3.76
CA SER A 7 28.30 0.66 -3.39
C SER A 7 26.79 0.40 -3.24
N PHE A 8 26.04 1.36 -2.70
CA PHE A 8 24.58 1.32 -2.61
C PHE A 8 23.95 1.30 -4.01
N LYS A 9 24.32 2.26 -4.88
CA LYS A 9 23.80 2.34 -6.26
C LYS A 9 24.10 1.07 -7.07
N ALA A 10 25.28 0.48 -6.91
CA ALA A 10 25.65 -0.76 -7.57
C ALA A 10 24.74 -1.92 -7.14
N LYS A 11 24.43 -2.04 -5.85
CA LYS A 11 23.53 -3.08 -5.32
C LYS A 11 22.08 -2.88 -5.79
N ILE A 12 21.58 -1.64 -5.80
CA ILE A 12 20.28 -1.28 -6.39
C ILE A 12 20.21 -1.72 -7.85
N LYS A 13 21.25 -1.42 -8.67
CA LYS A 13 21.29 -1.79 -10.08
C LYS A 13 21.28 -3.30 -10.28
N ASN A 14 21.96 -4.06 -9.42
CA ASN A 14 21.98 -5.53 -9.52
C ASN A 14 20.59 -6.11 -9.25
N ILE A 15 19.89 -5.67 -8.19
CA ILE A 15 18.52 -6.12 -7.89
C ILE A 15 17.54 -5.67 -8.98
N SER A 16 17.68 -4.44 -9.47
CA SER A 16 16.90 -3.92 -10.59
C SER A 16 16.98 -4.83 -11.82
N LYS A 17 18.18 -5.26 -12.16
CA LYS A 17 18.41 -6.17 -13.28
C LYS A 17 17.88 -7.58 -13.03
N ASP A 18 18.13 -8.11 -11.83
CA ASP A 18 17.69 -9.45 -11.44
C ASP A 18 16.16 -9.59 -11.42
N LYS A 19 15.47 -8.61 -10.84
CA LYS A 19 14.01 -8.60 -10.72
C LYS A 19 13.27 -7.97 -11.91
N GLY A 20 13.97 -7.35 -12.85
CA GLY A 20 13.34 -6.63 -13.97
C GLY A 20 12.54 -5.39 -13.56
N ILE A 21 12.91 -4.75 -12.45
CA ILE A 21 12.23 -3.58 -11.85
C ILE A 21 13.07 -2.33 -12.06
N PRO A 22 12.47 -1.14 -12.33
CA PRO A 22 13.23 0.11 -12.38
C PRO A 22 14.05 0.38 -11.11
N ALA A 23 15.31 0.78 -11.28
CA ALA A 23 16.24 1.01 -10.17
C ALA A 23 15.69 2.00 -9.12
N GLN A 24 14.97 3.03 -9.56
CA GLN A 24 14.31 3.99 -8.67
C GLN A 24 13.28 3.32 -7.75
N GLN A 25 12.50 2.37 -8.26
CA GLN A 25 11.51 1.64 -7.45
C GLN A 25 12.17 0.71 -6.42
N VAL A 26 13.28 0.06 -6.79
CA VAL A 26 14.08 -0.74 -5.85
C VAL A 26 14.68 0.14 -4.75
N GLN A 27 15.21 1.29 -5.13
CA GLN A 27 15.76 2.27 -4.18
C GLN A 27 14.69 2.79 -3.23
N GLN A 28 13.54 3.19 -3.75
CA GLN A 28 12.44 3.69 -2.94
C GLN A 28 11.92 2.63 -1.97
N HIS A 29 11.77 1.39 -2.44
CA HIS A 29 11.38 0.28 -1.58
C HIS A 29 12.34 0.10 -0.40
N TYR A 30 13.66 0.16 -0.65
CA TYR A 30 14.65 0.07 0.40
C TYR A 30 14.60 1.25 1.38
N LEU A 31 14.42 2.48 0.90
CA LEU A 31 14.30 3.64 1.78
C LEU A 31 13.08 3.54 2.69
N ILE A 32 11.94 3.07 2.17
CA ILE A 32 10.73 2.77 2.95
C ILE A 32 11.03 1.69 4.00
N GLU A 33 11.74 0.62 3.61
CA GLU A 33 12.17 -0.44 4.54
C GLU A 33 12.99 0.13 5.71
N GLN A 34 13.90 1.06 5.44
CA GLN A 34 14.70 1.69 6.50
C GLN A 34 13.85 2.53 7.46
N VAL A 35 12.85 3.26 6.95
CA VAL A 35 11.91 4.00 7.80
C VAL A 35 11.09 3.03 8.66
N LEU A 36 10.59 1.94 8.08
CA LEU A 36 9.86 0.91 8.84
C LEU A 36 10.73 0.22 9.90
N LYS A 37 12.02 0.05 9.64
CA LYS A 37 12.98 -0.47 10.63
C LYS A 37 13.09 0.49 11.84
N LEU A 38 13.17 1.80 11.59
CA LEU A 38 13.17 2.81 12.66
C LEU A 38 11.84 2.80 13.44
N ILE A 39 10.69 2.77 12.76
CA ILE A 39 9.38 2.68 13.41
C ILE A 39 9.31 1.41 14.27
N SER A 40 9.74 0.25 13.74
CA SER A 40 9.64 -1.05 14.43
C SER A 40 10.44 -1.14 15.73
N THR A 41 11.44 -0.29 15.89
CA THR A 41 12.30 -0.24 17.08
C THR A 41 11.99 0.94 18.02
N SER A 42 11.06 1.82 17.63
CA SER A 42 10.65 2.98 18.40
C SER A 42 9.57 2.65 19.44
N SER A 43 9.30 3.59 20.35
CA SER A 43 8.17 3.56 21.29
C SER A 43 6.81 3.58 20.58
N TYR A 44 6.76 4.02 19.32
CA TYR A 44 5.55 4.16 18.51
C TYR A 44 5.27 2.97 17.58
N ARG A 45 6.02 1.86 17.69
CA ARG A 45 5.85 0.69 16.80
C ARG A 45 4.42 0.17 16.72
N ASP A 46 3.68 0.26 17.81
CA ASP A 46 2.31 -0.26 17.89
C ASP A 46 1.25 0.76 17.42
N SER A 47 1.66 1.99 17.13
CA SER A 47 0.79 3.06 16.63
C SER A 47 0.71 3.12 15.10
N PHE A 48 1.71 2.58 14.38
CA PHE A 48 1.75 2.63 12.92
C PHE A 48 1.39 1.28 12.30
N ILE A 49 0.29 1.26 11.55
CA ILE A 49 -0.21 0.05 10.88
C ILE A 49 -0.05 0.22 9.38
N VAL A 50 0.82 -0.58 8.78
CA VAL A 50 1.15 -0.50 7.34
C VAL A 50 0.01 -1.03 6.50
N LYS A 51 -0.29 -0.34 5.41
CA LYS A 51 -1.33 -0.68 4.43
C LYS A 51 -0.89 -0.34 3.00
N GLY A 52 -1.84 -0.31 2.08
CA GLY A 52 -1.63 0.20 0.73
C GLY A 52 -0.66 -0.58 -0.14
N GLY A 53 -0.04 0.14 -1.08
CA GLY A 53 0.78 -0.45 -2.13
C GLY A 53 2.02 -1.16 -1.64
N TYR A 54 2.65 -0.67 -0.59
CA TYR A 54 3.85 -1.28 -0.02
C TYR A 54 3.54 -2.65 0.60
N LEU A 55 2.49 -2.74 1.42
CA LEU A 55 2.06 -4.01 2.00
C LEU A 55 1.69 -5.03 0.93
N ILE A 56 0.96 -4.61 -0.12
CA ILE A 56 0.60 -5.50 -1.23
C ILE A 56 1.87 -6.04 -1.91
N GLY A 57 2.86 -5.19 -2.18
CA GLY A 57 4.14 -5.61 -2.73
C GLY A 57 4.87 -6.65 -1.86
N GLN A 58 4.78 -6.52 -0.52
CA GLN A 58 5.30 -7.52 0.40
C GLN A 58 4.53 -8.85 0.32
N MET A 59 3.21 -8.80 0.14
CA MET A 59 2.36 -9.99 0.09
C MET A 59 2.50 -10.81 -1.20
N ILE A 60 2.74 -10.15 -2.35
CA ILE A 60 2.73 -10.80 -3.67
C ILE A 60 4.09 -10.82 -4.38
N GLY A 61 5.08 -10.10 -3.85
CA GLY A 61 6.42 -9.96 -4.41
C GLY A 61 6.65 -8.62 -5.10
N LEU A 62 7.85 -8.07 -4.89
CA LEU A 62 8.26 -6.78 -5.44
C LEU A 62 8.29 -6.76 -6.97
N ASP A 63 8.57 -7.90 -7.60
CA ASP A 63 8.53 -8.09 -9.06
C ASP A 63 7.11 -7.92 -9.65
N LYS A 64 6.08 -8.13 -8.83
CA LYS A 64 4.66 -8.01 -9.23
C LYS A 64 4.02 -6.70 -8.79
N ARG A 65 4.56 -6.03 -7.76
CA ARG A 65 3.95 -4.80 -7.26
C ARG A 65 4.97 -3.90 -6.59
N THR A 66 5.17 -2.73 -7.16
CA THR A 66 6.01 -1.67 -6.61
C THR A 66 5.19 -0.45 -6.24
N THR A 67 5.67 0.33 -5.28
CA THR A 67 5.13 1.64 -4.93
C THR A 67 6.25 2.63 -4.67
N MET A 68 5.92 3.93 -4.69
CA MET A 68 6.87 5.02 -4.41
C MET A 68 6.62 5.65 -3.05
N ASP A 69 5.54 5.28 -2.38
CA ASP A 69 5.03 5.83 -1.14
C ASP A 69 4.74 4.74 -0.11
N LEU A 70 4.73 5.10 1.15
CA LEU A 70 4.31 4.28 2.26
C LEU A 70 2.96 4.78 2.77
N ASP A 71 1.96 3.91 2.78
CA ASP A 71 0.66 4.21 3.40
C ASP A 71 0.62 3.58 4.81
N VAL A 72 0.23 4.36 5.82
CA VAL A 72 0.01 3.87 7.18
C VAL A 72 -1.27 4.42 7.79
N THR A 73 -1.84 3.65 8.70
CA THR A 73 -2.91 4.10 9.60
C THR A 73 -2.33 4.33 10.98
N LEU A 74 -2.55 5.53 11.54
CA LEU A 74 -2.19 5.86 12.93
C LEU A 74 -3.30 5.40 13.86
N LYS A 75 -2.96 4.67 14.92
CA LYS A 75 -3.87 4.14 15.92
C LYS A 75 -3.39 4.47 17.33
N GLY A 76 -4.33 4.82 18.21
CA GLY A 76 -4.04 5.06 19.64
C GLY A 76 -3.22 6.33 19.93
N THR A 77 -3.08 7.21 18.94
CA THR A 77 -2.30 8.46 19.04
C THR A 77 -3.06 9.58 18.35
N GLU A 78 -2.96 10.79 18.86
CA GLU A 78 -3.63 11.95 18.30
C GLU A 78 -3.06 12.32 16.92
N MET A 79 -3.94 12.55 15.95
CA MET A 79 -3.61 12.97 14.60
C MET A 79 -3.58 14.49 14.52
N SER A 80 -2.55 15.12 15.08
CA SER A 80 -2.28 16.55 14.91
C SER A 80 -0.92 16.75 14.23
N ARG A 81 -0.74 17.95 13.62
CA ARG A 81 0.49 18.29 12.93
C ARG A 81 1.69 18.29 13.89
N GLU A 82 1.49 18.92 15.03
CA GLU A 82 2.49 19.08 16.08
C GLU A 82 2.93 17.72 16.62
N ASN A 83 1.97 16.90 17.01
CA ASN A 83 2.25 15.57 17.56
C ASN A 83 2.95 14.64 16.54
N LEU A 84 2.58 14.69 15.26
CA LEU A 84 3.23 13.91 14.22
C LEU A 84 4.70 14.34 14.02
N ILE A 85 4.99 15.63 14.07
CA ILE A 85 6.37 16.14 13.97
C ILE A 85 7.20 15.60 15.14
N ASP A 86 6.73 15.75 16.37
CA ASP A 86 7.41 15.27 17.57
C ASP A 86 7.68 13.76 17.51
N ILE A 87 6.66 12.96 17.12
CA ILE A 87 6.79 11.52 16.96
C ILE A 87 7.87 11.17 15.93
N PHE A 88 7.85 11.81 14.76
CA PHE A 88 8.83 11.49 13.72
C PHE A 88 10.23 12.02 14.06
N GLU A 89 10.37 13.14 14.75
CA GLU A 89 11.67 13.59 15.26
C GLU A 89 12.27 12.56 16.23
N GLU A 90 11.46 11.98 17.12
CA GLU A 90 11.90 10.91 18.02
C GLU A 90 12.29 9.63 17.24
N ILE A 91 11.43 9.17 16.31
CA ILE A 91 11.68 7.96 15.51
C ILE A 91 12.97 8.11 14.69
N LEU A 92 13.21 9.28 14.11
CA LEU A 92 14.28 9.54 13.16
C LEU A 92 15.60 9.98 13.82
N CYS A 93 15.68 10.06 15.15
CA CYS A 93 16.90 10.46 15.87
C CYS A 93 18.06 9.49 15.63
N SER A 94 17.81 8.25 15.25
CA SER A 94 18.80 7.21 14.99
C SER A 94 19.09 7.02 13.51
N LYS A 95 20.29 6.50 13.19
CA LYS A 95 20.65 6.07 11.84
C LYS A 95 20.32 4.60 11.63
N THR A 96 19.94 4.23 10.42
CA THR A 96 19.76 2.85 10.02
C THR A 96 20.53 2.55 8.74
N ASP A 97 21.38 1.52 8.76
CA ASP A 97 22.29 1.13 7.67
C ASP A 97 23.12 2.28 7.07
N GLY A 98 23.43 3.29 7.92
CA GLY A 98 24.17 4.49 7.54
C GLY A 98 23.28 5.63 7.01
N PHE A 99 22.00 5.39 6.73
CA PHE A 99 21.06 6.44 6.36
C PHE A 99 20.61 7.26 7.57
N SER A 100 20.50 8.57 7.35
CA SER A 100 19.84 9.50 8.27
C SER A 100 18.58 10.03 7.59
N PHE A 101 17.52 10.17 8.37
CA PHE A 101 16.25 10.73 7.90
C PHE A 101 15.92 11.99 8.70
N SER A 102 15.26 12.94 8.07
CA SER A 102 14.74 14.15 8.72
C SER A 102 13.42 14.56 8.12
N VAL A 103 12.55 15.15 8.91
CA VAL A 103 11.31 15.75 8.44
C VAL A 103 11.63 16.94 7.53
N ASP A 104 11.07 16.93 6.32
CA ASP A 104 11.16 18.04 5.38
C ASP A 104 9.84 18.83 5.38
N LYS A 105 8.71 18.14 5.18
CA LYS A 105 7.40 18.76 5.07
C LYS A 105 6.30 17.83 5.57
N LEU A 106 5.28 18.39 6.19
CA LEU A 106 4.05 17.70 6.57
C LEU A 106 2.86 18.49 6.03
N GLU A 107 2.10 17.92 5.11
CA GLU A 107 0.96 18.55 4.47
C GLU A 107 -0.34 17.77 4.72
N PRO A 108 -1.44 18.45 4.98
CA PRO A 108 -2.73 17.77 5.12
C PRO A 108 -3.17 17.19 3.78
N ILE A 109 -3.74 15.98 3.82
CA ILE A 109 -4.37 15.30 2.69
C ILE A 109 -5.80 14.91 3.03
N ARG A 110 -6.64 14.71 2.01
CA ARG A 110 -8.05 14.28 2.18
C ARG A 110 -8.83 15.20 3.13
N GLN A 111 -8.68 16.51 2.98
CA GLN A 111 -9.30 17.51 3.86
C GLN A 111 -10.84 17.44 3.86
N ASP A 112 -11.44 16.89 2.78
CA ASP A 112 -12.89 16.72 2.64
C ASP A 112 -13.41 15.42 3.29
N ASP A 113 -12.51 14.53 3.74
CA ASP A 113 -12.88 13.29 4.43
C ASP A 113 -13.13 13.57 5.93
N GLU A 114 -14.07 12.85 6.54
CA GLU A 114 -14.38 12.95 7.98
C GLU A 114 -13.14 12.72 8.88
N TYR A 115 -12.24 11.87 8.40
CA TYR A 115 -10.92 11.62 8.99
C TYR A 115 -9.86 11.93 7.96
N GLY A 116 -9.40 13.15 7.95
CA GLY A 116 -8.30 13.58 7.10
C GLY A 116 -7.00 12.82 7.36
N GLY A 117 -5.93 13.27 6.75
CA GLY A 117 -4.60 12.69 6.94
C GLY A 117 -3.52 13.69 6.67
N PHE A 118 -2.28 13.23 6.77
CA PHE A 118 -1.11 14.01 6.44
C PHE A 118 -0.21 13.22 5.49
N SER A 119 0.37 13.92 4.51
CA SER A 119 1.48 13.43 3.72
C SER A 119 2.78 13.98 4.29
N LEU A 120 3.60 13.10 4.81
CA LEU A 120 4.90 13.41 5.39
C LEU A 120 5.98 13.17 4.34
N LYS A 121 6.76 14.19 4.05
CA LYS A 121 7.96 14.11 3.23
C LYS A 121 9.19 14.06 4.13
N LEU A 122 9.99 13.03 3.98
CA LEU A 122 11.27 12.85 4.66
C LEU A 122 12.43 13.04 3.69
N ASN A 123 13.47 13.74 4.12
CA ASN A 123 14.77 13.72 3.46
C ASN A 123 15.56 12.52 3.98
N ALA A 124 16.08 11.71 3.06
CA ALA A 124 16.98 10.58 3.33
C ALA A 124 18.38 10.92 2.84
N THR A 125 19.38 10.83 3.71
CA THR A 125 20.78 11.15 3.37
C THR A 125 21.71 9.99 3.70
N PHE A 126 22.59 9.68 2.78
CA PHE A 126 23.65 8.68 2.97
C PHE A 126 24.86 9.04 2.10
N ASP A 127 26.02 9.33 2.69
CA ASP A 127 27.21 9.83 1.99
C ASP A 127 26.82 11.04 1.12
N THR A 128 26.97 10.96 -0.19
CA THR A 128 26.59 11.99 -1.18
C THR A 128 25.16 11.88 -1.68
N LEU A 129 24.42 10.84 -1.29
CA LEU A 129 23.03 10.65 -1.69
C LEU A 129 22.09 11.55 -0.92
N LYS A 130 21.14 12.12 -1.65
CA LYS A 130 19.99 12.86 -1.11
C LYS A 130 18.76 12.39 -1.84
N GLU A 131 17.85 11.76 -1.12
CA GLU A 131 16.61 11.18 -1.64
C GLU A 131 15.44 11.59 -0.76
N VAL A 132 14.23 11.29 -1.20
CA VAL A 132 13.02 11.61 -0.44
C VAL A 132 12.17 10.35 -0.25
N VAL A 133 11.46 10.29 0.88
CA VAL A 133 10.45 9.28 1.17
C VAL A 133 9.14 9.98 1.49
N PHE A 134 8.04 9.52 0.90
CA PHE A 134 6.71 10.00 1.21
C PHE A 134 5.95 8.96 2.04
N ILE A 135 5.28 9.43 3.09
CA ILE A 135 4.46 8.61 3.97
C ILE A 135 3.09 9.27 4.09
N ASP A 136 2.07 8.60 3.60
CA ASP A 136 0.69 9.02 3.77
C ASP A 136 0.11 8.41 5.05
N ILE A 137 -0.19 9.27 6.02
CA ILE A 137 -0.64 8.92 7.35
C ILE A 137 -2.13 9.26 7.45
N THR A 138 -2.96 8.26 7.71
CA THR A 138 -4.40 8.43 7.94
C THR A 138 -4.80 7.86 9.30
N THR A 139 -6.04 8.10 9.73
CA THR A 139 -6.57 7.56 10.98
C THR A 139 -8.03 7.11 10.82
N GLY A 140 -8.56 6.45 11.85
CA GLY A 140 -9.97 6.04 11.89
C GLY A 140 -10.33 4.87 10.96
N ASP A 141 -9.37 4.21 10.31
CA ASP A 141 -9.66 3.07 9.44
C ASP A 141 -10.22 1.88 10.24
N LYS A 142 -11.20 1.20 9.63
CA LYS A 142 -11.78 -0.02 10.20
C LYS A 142 -10.99 -1.24 9.73
N ILE A 143 -10.20 -1.82 10.62
CA ILE A 143 -9.43 -3.04 10.36
C ILE A 143 -10.22 -4.21 10.94
N THR A 144 -10.61 -5.18 10.13
CA THR A 144 -11.52 -6.26 10.51
C THR A 144 -10.85 -7.62 10.34
N PRO A 145 -10.77 -8.46 11.38
CA PRO A 145 -11.17 -8.19 12.76
C PRO A 145 -10.21 -7.26 13.52
N ARG A 146 -8.93 -7.23 13.12
CA ARG A 146 -7.86 -6.39 13.68
C ARG A 146 -6.60 -6.46 12.82
N GLU A 147 -5.66 -5.57 13.11
CA GLU A 147 -4.31 -5.61 12.56
C GLU A 147 -3.56 -6.89 12.94
N ILE A 148 -2.61 -7.28 12.11
CA ILE A 148 -1.76 -8.45 12.31
C ILE A 148 -0.28 -8.07 12.34
N THR A 149 0.54 -8.85 13.02
CA THR A 149 1.99 -8.74 12.91
C THR A 149 2.45 -9.42 11.62
N TYR A 150 3.17 -8.69 10.79
CA TYR A 150 3.74 -9.19 9.55
C TYR A 150 5.28 -9.17 9.63
N SER A 151 5.92 -10.27 9.23
CA SER A 151 7.37 -10.38 9.11
C SER A 151 7.79 -10.02 7.70
N MET A 152 8.36 -8.85 7.54
CA MET A 152 8.88 -8.34 6.28
C MET A 152 10.37 -8.68 6.15
N THR A 153 10.77 -9.28 5.06
CA THR A 153 12.18 -9.60 4.79
C THR A 153 12.83 -8.49 4.00
N SER A 154 14.00 -8.03 4.44
CA SER A 154 14.79 -7.01 3.73
C SER A 154 15.16 -7.46 2.32
N ILE A 155 15.09 -6.51 1.36
CA ILE A 155 15.48 -6.79 -0.03
C ILE A 155 16.98 -6.99 -0.23
N PHE A 156 17.82 -6.58 0.74
CA PHE A 156 19.28 -6.69 0.65
C PHE A 156 19.90 -7.69 1.60
N THR A 157 19.19 -8.04 2.65
CA THR A 157 19.64 -8.97 3.69
C THR A 157 18.54 -9.99 3.96
N ASN A 158 18.85 -10.98 4.80
CA ASN A 158 17.85 -11.92 5.29
C ASN A 158 17.23 -11.45 6.63
N GLU A 159 17.48 -10.20 7.02
CA GLU A 159 16.89 -9.64 8.23
C GLU A 159 15.38 -9.52 8.07
N SER A 160 14.68 -9.85 9.14
CA SER A 160 13.22 -9.73 9.21
C SER A 160 12.83 -8.61 10.16
N ILE A 161 11.95 -7.73 9.69
CA ILE A 161 11.37 -6.63 10.45
C ILE A 161 9.93 -6.99 10.77
N LYS A 162 9.56 -6.97 12.05
CA LYS A 162 8.16 -7.19 12.48
C LYS A 162 7.43 -5.86 12.59
N ILE A 163 6.36 -5.72 11.83
CA ILE A 163 5.52 -4.52 11.76
C ILE A 163 4.04 -4.90 11.88
N TRP A 164 3.24 -3.95 12.36
CA TRP A 164 1.78 -4.09 12.28
C TRP A 164 1.28 -3.74 10.88
N THR A 165 0.37 -4.56 10.37
CA THR A 165 -0.21 -4.37 9.04
C THR A 165 -1.71 -4.66 9.03
N TYR A 166 -2.38 -4.25 7.98
CA TYR A 166 -3.68 -4.79 7.65
C TYR A 166 -3.59 -6.29 7.40
N ASN A 167 -4.64 -7.03 7.76
CA ASN A 167 -4.83 -8.39 7.30
C ASN A 167 -5.28 -8.41 5.83
N LEU A 168 -5.22 -9.58 5.21
CA LEU A 168 -5.53 -9.76 3.80
C LEU A 168 -6.97 -9.34 3.46
N GLU A 169 -7.92 -9.69 4.32
CA GLU A 169 -9.35 -9.39 4.12
C GLU A 169 -9.63 -7.89 4.14
N THR A 170 -9.01 -7.14 5.06
CA THR A 170 -9.15 -5.68 5.08
C THR A 170 -8.55 -5.03 3.82
N VAL A 171 -7.39 -5.52 3.34
CA VAL A 171 -6.79 -5.04 2.07
C VAL A 171 -7.73 -5.30 0.89
N LEU A 172 -8.28 -6.51 0.79
CA LEU A 172 -9.23 -6.88 -0.28
C LEU A 172 -10.53 -6.06 -0.19
N ALA A 173 -11.05 -5.87 1.02
CA ALA A 173 -12.26 -5.10 1.27
C ALA A 173 -12.13 -3.63 0.83
N GLU A 174 -11.01 -2.98 1.16
CA GLU A 174 -10.75 -1.62 0.68
C GLU A 174 -10.65 -1.51 -0.84
N LYS A 175 -10.05 -2.53 -1.49
CA LYS A 175 -9.98 -2.58 -2.96
C LYS A 175 -11.36 -2.80 -3.58
N LEU A 176 -12.13 -3.76 -3.09
CA LEU A 176 -13.49 -4.02 -3.54
C LEU A 176 -14.38 -2.78 -3.39
N GLU A 177 -14.37 -2.19 -2.19
CA GLU A 177 -15.14 -0.98 -1.93
C GLU A 177 -14.78 0.14 -2.91
N THR A 178 -13.47 0.43 -3.07
CA THR A 178 -13.00 1.49 -3.97
C THR A 178 -13.38 1.24 -5.43
N ILE A 179 -13.29 0.00 -5.90
CA ILE A 179 -13.64 -0.35 -7.29
C ILE A 179 -15.14 -0.19 -7.51
N ILE A 180 -15.95 -0.72 -6.59
CA ILE A 180 -17.41 -0.75 -6.72
C ILE A 180 -18.00 0.65 -6.50
N SER A 181 -17.57 1.36 -5.46
CA SER A 181 -18.11 2.69 -5.12
C SER A 181 -17.79 3.74 -6.19
N ARG A 182 -16.62 3.67 -6.79
CA ARG A 182 -16.23 4.57 -7.89
C ARG A 182 -16.79 4.14 -9.24
N GLY A 183 -17.06 2.85 -9.43
CA GLY A 183 -17.66 2.32 -10.65
C GLY A 183 -17.00 2.86 -11.92
N LEU A 184 -17.80 3.43 -12.81
CA LEU A 184 -17.36 4.02 -14.08
C LEU A 184 -16.43 5.24 -13.92
N ALA A 185 -16.56 5.98 -12.84
CA ALA A 185 -15.72 7.16 -12.55
C ALA A 185 -14.31 6.81 -12.07
N SER A 186 -14.01 5.53 -11.88
CA SER A 186 -12.68 5.11 -11.41
C SER A 186 -11.61 5.43 -12.46
N THR A 187 -10.54 6.10 -12.01
CA THR A 187 -9.30 6.33 -12.77
C THR A 187 -8.16 5.44 -12.31
N ARG A 188 -8.46 4.40 -11.48
CA ARG A 188 -7.47 3.60 -10.75
C ARG A 188 -7.47 2.11 -11.18
N PRO A 189 -6.99 1.76 -12.39
CA PRO A 189 -6.91 0.37 -12.84
C PRO A 189 -6.03 -0.50 -11.93
N ARG A 190 -5.10 0.11 -11.20
CA ARG A 190 -4.25 -0.55 -10.22
C ARG A 190 -5.03 -1.30 -9.14
N ASP A 191 -6.18 -0.77 -8.70
CA ASP A 191 -6.98 -1.44 -7.67
C ASP A 191 -7.54 -2.78 -8.17
N ARG A 192 -7.93 -2.88 -9.46
CA ARG A 192 -8.33 -4.15 -10.08
C ARG A 192 -7.15 -5.12 -10.21
N TYR A 193 -5.97 -4.61 -10.57
CA TYR A 193 -4.76 -5.43 -10.62
C TYR A 193 -4.41 -5.99 -9.24
N ASP A 194 -4.39 -5.14 -8.23
CA ASP A 194 -4.08 -5.51 -6.84
C ASP A 194 -5.07 -6.59 -6.35
N LEU A 195 -6.38 -6.37 -6.57
CA LEU A 195 -7.43 -7.32 -6.20
C LEU A 195 -7.27 -8.67 -6.91
N PHE A 196 -7.10 -8.64 -8.24
CA PHE A 196 -6.90 -9.85 -9.06
C PHE A 196 -5.70 -10.66 -8.57
N THR A 197 -4.57 -10.00 -8.38
CA THR A 197 -3.31 -10.68 -8.06
C THR A 197 -3.34 -11.25 -6.65
N LEU A 198 -3.82 -10.48 -5.66
CA LEU A 198 -3.99 -10.96 -4.30
C LEU A 198 -4.95 -12.17 -4.24
N TYR A 199 -6.11 -12.07 -4.90
CA TYR A 199 -7.07 -13.16 -4.91
C TYR A 199 -6.51 -14.42 -5.56
N LYS A 200 -5.83 -14.31 -6.72
CA LYS A 200 -5.25 -15.48 -7.41
C LYS A 200 -4.11 -16.13 -6.64
N LEU A 201 -3.29 -15.35 -5.94
CA LEU A 201 -2.11 -15.88 -5.23
C LEU A 201 -2.42 -16.34 -3.80
N ARG A 202 -3.45 -15.77 -3.17
CA ARG A 202 -3.72 -15.96 -1.73
C ARG A 202 -5.16 -16.45 -1.47
N LYS A 203 -5.86 -16.95 -2.48
CA LYS A 203 -7.28 -17.36 -2.38
C LYS A 203 -7.55 -18.30 -1.20
N GLU A 204 -6.68 -19.29 -1.01
CA GLU A 204 -6.84 -20.32 0.03
C GLU A 204 -6.65 -19.79 1.48
N GLU A 205 -6.11 -18.56 1.61
CA GLU A 205 -5.90 -17.91 2.90
C GLU A 205 -7.06 -16.99 3.29
N ILE A 206 -7.97 -16.70 2.34
CA ILE A 206 -9.07 -15.74 2.53
C ILE A 206 -10.19 -16.38 3.35
N ASN A 207 -10.52 -15.76 4.48
CA ASN A 207 -11.74 -16.06 5.20
C ASN A 207 -12.90 -15.20 4.65
N LEU A 208 -13.83 -15.84 3.95
CA LEU A 208 -14.93 -15.13 3.27
C LEU A 208 -15.88 -14.40 4.24
N GLU A 209 -16.11 -14.94 5.44
CA GLU A 209 -16.93 -14.26 6.45
C GLU A 209 -16.24 -13.00 6.97
N VAL A 210 -14.93 -13.08 7.26
CA VAL A 210 -14.13 -11.92 7.65
C VAL A 210 -14.07 -10.89 6.52
N LEU A 211 -13.91 -11.32 5.27
CA LEU A 211 -13.90 -10.44 4.11
C LEU A 211 -15.23 -9.70 3.94
N LYS A 212 -16.37 -10.40 4.10
CA LYS A 212 -17.69 -9.77 4.08
C LYS A 212 -17.81 -8.69 5.15
N ASN A 213 -17.48 -9.03 6.39
CA ASN A 213 -17.54 -8.11 7.53
C ASN A 213 -16.59 -6.90 7.31
N ALA A 214 -15.40 -7.13 6.77
CA ALA A 214 -14.44 -6.08 6.44
C ALA A 214 -15.00 -5.13 5.36
N LEU A 215 -15.63 -5.67 4.32
CA LEU A 215 -16.26 -4.88 3.26
C LEU A 215 -17.43 -4.06 3.79
N GLU A 216 -18.30 -4.64 4.61
CA GLU A 216 -19.44 -3.93 5.21
C GLU A 216 -18.97 -2.80 6.14
N ASN A 217 -17.96 -3.05 6.98
CA ASN A 217 -17.37 -2.05 7.87
C ASN A 217 -16.70 -0.90 7.08
N THR A 218 -15.97 -1.23 6.02
CA THR A 218 -15.34 -0.24 5.13
C THR A 218 -16.41 0.60 4.42
N ALA A 219 -17.44 -0.04 3.89
CA ALA A 219 -18.55 0.62 3.21
C ALA A 219 -19.37 1.52 4.15
N GLU A 220 -19.56 1.09 5.41
CA GLU A 220 -20.20 1.92 6.43
C GLU A 220 -19.41 3.19 6.69
N LYS A 221 -18.11 3.04 6.96
CA LYS A 221 -17.22 4.18 7.19
C LYS A 221 -17.21 5.17 6.02
N ARG A 222 -17.18 4.65 4.78
CA ARG A 222 -17.12 5.46 3.55
C ARG A 222 -18.51 5.88 3.04
N LYS A 223 -19.58 5.55 3.76
CA LYS A 223 -20.98 5.87 3.40
C LYS A 223 -21.38 5.33 2.02
N SER A 224 -20.82 4.19 1.63
CA SER A 224 -21.02 3.53 0.32
C SER A 224 -21.82 2.23 0.38
N LYS A 225 -22.45 1.91 1.53
CA LYS A 225 -23.20 0.65 1.72
C LYS A 225 -24.21 0.36 0.61
N GLU A 226 -25.02 1.36 0.24
CA GLU A 226 -26.03 1.20 -0.80
C GLU A 226 -25.40 0.80 -2.15
N THR A 227 -24.29 1.44 -2.51
CA THR A 227 -23.54 1.13 -3.74
C THR A 227 -22.95 -0.30 -3.69
N ILE A 228 -22.44 -0.72 -2.52
CA ILE A 228 -21.91 -2.08 -2.35
C ILE A 228 -23.02 -3.12 -2.48
N TYR A 229 -24.22 -2.90 -1.92
CA TYR A 229 -25.34 -3.83 -2.10
C TYR A 229 -25.83 -3.87 -3.56
N ASN A 230 -25.66 -2.79 -4.33
CA ASN A 230 -25.95 -2.71 -5.76
C ASN A 230 -24.75 -3.09 -6.65
N TRP A 231 -23.79 -3.85 -6.14
CA TRP A 231 -22.54 -4.19 -6.82
C TRP A 231 -22.71 -4.79 -8.22
N LYS A 232 -23.80 -5.55 -8.46
CA LYS A 232 -24.05 -6.19 -9.74
C LYS A 232 -24.16 -5.18 -10.88
N GLU A 233 -24.85 -4.07 -10.63
CA GLU A 233 -25.02 -2.98 -11.59
C GLU A 233 -23.69 -2.25 -11.81
N GLN A 234 -22.95 -1.94 -10.73
CA GLN A 234 -21.66 -1.27 -10.81
C GLN A 234 -20.64 -2.11 -11.60
N VAL A 235 -20.53 -3.40 -11.32
CA VAL A 235 -19.61 -4.30 -12.00
C VAL A 235 -20.00 -4.45 -13.48
N ARG A 236 -21.32 -4.57 -13.79
CA ARG A 236 -21.80 -4.60 -15.18
C ARG A 236 -21.44 -3.31 -15.93
N GLY A 237 -21.59 -2.16 -15.30
CA GLY A 237 -21.18 -0.87 -15.86
C GLY A 237 -19.70 -0.85 -16.22
N ILE A 238 -18.83 -1.28 -15.31
CA ILE A 238 -17.38 -1.37 -15.55
C ILE A 238 -17.10 -2.30 -16.75
N GLU A 239 -17.73 -3.48 -16.79
CA GLU A 239 -17.50 -4.53 -17.80
C GLU A 239 -17.77 -4.07 -19.24
N ILE A 240 -18.84 -3.30 -19.45
CA ILE A 240 -19.23 -2.81 -20.78
C ILE A 240 -18.54 -1.48 -21.17
N SER A 241 -17.83 -0.84 -20.26
CA SER A 241 -17.25 0.49 -20.47
C SER A 241 -15.98 0.45 -21.32
N ASP A 242 -16.01 1.06 -22.49
CA ASP A 242 -14.82 1.22 -23.32
C ASP A 242 -13.76 2.09 -22.65
N TYR A 243 -14.16 3.11 -21.89
CA TYR A 243 -13.24 3.93 -21.09
C TYR A 243 -12.45 3.09 -20.07
N GLN A 244 -13.10 2.19 -19.35
CA GLN A 244 -12.44 1.32 -18.38
C GLN A 244 -11.52 0.30 -19.04
N LYS A 245 -11.85 -0.17 -20.25
CA LYS A 245 -10.98 -1.03 -21.08
C LYS A 245 -9.73 -0.28 -21.53
N GLU A 246 -9.89 0.96 -22.03
CA GLU A 246 -8.76 1.79 -22.42
C GLU A 246 -7.82 2.10 -21.24
N LEU A 247 -8.37 2.43 -20.07
CA LEU A 247 -7.56 2.64 -18.86
C LEU A 247 -6.76 1.39 -18.50
N TRP A 248 -7.34 0.21 -18.66
CA TRP A 248 -6.65 -1.06 -18.41
C TRP A 248 -5.52 -1.29 -19.41
N ILE A 249 -5.74 -1.06 -20.69
CA ILE A 249 -4.70 -1.16 -21.73
C ILE A 249 -3.52 -0.21 -21.43
N ARG A 250 -3.82 1.05 -21.08
CA ARG A 250 -2.78 2.03 -20.69
C ARG A 250 -1.98 1.55 -19.47
N TYR A 251 -2.65 0.97 -18.49
CA TYR A 251 -2.01 0.41 -17.31
C TYR A 251 -1.07 -0.76 -17.68
N GLN A 252 -1.50 -1.68 -18.54
CA GLN A 252 -0.68 -2.79 -19.03
C GLN A 252 0.56 -2.31 -19.80
N LEU A 253 0.43 -1.24 -20.58
CA LEU A 253 1.58 -0.64 -21.30
C LEU A 253 2.60 -0.04 -20.33
N GLN A 254 2.14 0.53 -19.23
CA GLN A 254 3.01 1.13 -18.22
C GLN A 254 3.65 0.08 -17.29
N PHE A 255 2.91 -0.99 -16.97
CA PHE A 255 3.32 -1.99 -15.97
C PHE A 255 3.36 -3.39 -16.59
N LYS A 256 4.56 -3.86 -16.90
CA LYS A 256 4.79 -5.17 -17.55
C LYS A 256 4.18 -6.35 -16.80
N TYR A 257 4.12 -6.29 -15.48
CA TYR A 257 3.55 -7.35 -14.64
C TYR A 257 2.03 -7.52 -14.82
N ALA A 258 1.34 -6.52 -15.38
CA ALA A 258 -0.11 -6.61 -15.67
C ALA A 258 -0.41 -7.12 -17.09
N LYS A 259 0.62 -7.34 -17.94
CA LYS A 259 0.46 -7.59 -19.38
C LYS A 259 -0.41 -8.81 -19.70
N ASP A 260 -0.26 -9.87 -18.91
CA ASP A 260 -0.91 -11.16 -19.18
C ASP A 260 -2.32 -11.28 -18.53
N ILE A 261 -2.81 -10.21 -17.90
CA ILE A 261 -4.13 -10.18 -17.26
C ILE A 261 -5.10 -9.43 -18.17
N SER A 262 -6.06 -10.14 -18.78
CA SER A 262 -7.08 -9.47 -19.59
C SER A 262 -7.97 -8.55 -18.73
N PHE A 263 -8.57 -7.55 -19.36
CA PHE A 263 -9.56 -6.69 -18.69
C PHE A 263 -10.70 -7.53 -18.12
N ASP A 264 -11.22 -8.46 -18.91
CA ASP A 264 -12.35 -9.33 -18.52
C ASP A 264 -11.98 -10.17 -17.28
N ASN A 265 -10.78 -10.75 -17.25
CA ASN A 265 -10.30 -11.49 -16.07
C ASN A 265 -10.21 -10.61 -14.83
N SER A 266 -9.80 -9.34 -14.98
CA SER A 266 -9.70 -8.39 -13.85
C SER A 266 -11.08 -8.02 -13.30
N VAL A 267 -12.11 -8.00 -14.14
CA VAL A 267 -13.51 -7.74 -13.73
C VAL A 267 -14.16 -9.00 -13.20
N GLN A 268 -13.91 -10.16 -13.84
CA GLN A 268 -14.46 -11.45 -13.41
C GLN A 268 -14.12 -11.80 -11.97
N VAL A 269 -12.89 -11.50 -11.51
CA VAL A 269 -12.50 -11.75 -10.11
C VAL A 269 -13.35 -10.95 -9.11
N ILE A 270 -13.73 -9.70 -9.46
CA ILE A 270 -14.64 -8.91 -8.61
C ILE A 270 -15.96 -9.64 -8.46
N ARG A 271 -16.51 -10.13 -9.56
CA ARG A 271 -17.77 -10.89 -9.60
C ARG A 271 -17.69 -12.18 -8.77
N GLU A 272 -16.59 -12.95 -8.94
CA GLU A 272 -16.36 -14.19 -8.20
C GLU A 272 -16.35 -13.95 -6.69
N ILE A 273 -15.63 -12.94 -6.22
CA ILE A 273 -15.56 -12.63 -4.80
C ILE A 273 -16.92 -12.17 -4.28
N MET A 274 -17.57 -11.22 -4.98
CA MET A 274 -18.84 -10.67 -4.54
C MET A 274 -19.97 -11.70 -4.51
N GLN A 275 -19.99 -12.68 -5.42
CA GLN A 275 -20.94 -13.79 -5.40
C GLN A 275 -20.72 -14.77 -4.24
N GLN A 276 -19.50 -14.85 -3.70
CA GLN A 276 -19.21 -15.73 -2.56
C GLN A 276 -19.56 -15.08 -1.22
N ILE A 277 -19.59 -13.75 -1.14
CA ILE A 277 -19.84 -13.04 0.12
C ILE A 277 -21.23 -12.42 0.20
N PHE A 278 -21.98 -12.27 -0.94
CA PHE A 278 -23.36 -11.78 -1.06
C PHE A 278 -24.23 -12.67 -1.93
#